data_2b0fc5e84689d5beed8cb5fd408a7ba0
#
_entry.id   2b0fc5e84689d5beed8cb5fd408a7ba0
#
_cell.length_a   1.000
_cell.length_b   1.000
_cell.length_c   1.000
_cell.angle_alpha   90.00
_cell.angle_beta   90.00
_cell.angle_gamma   90.00
#
_symmetry.space_group_name_H-M   'P 1'
#
loop_
_entity.id
_entity.type
_entity.pdbx_description
1 polymer ?
#
loop_
_entity_poly.entity_id
_entity_poly.type
_entity_poly.pdbx_seq_one_letter_code
_entity_poly.pdbx_strand_id
1 'polypeptide(L)'
;MNYDIQLKRIYHDAAPDDGARILVDRLWPRGKHRELLALTDWYRAASPSTVLRRQYYNDEISASVFATRYRGELRDNPECLIPLLRHARQGRLTLLSAARDLSTSHLPLLREALIAALEEEDRADHEPSSPPCYAHLVPGPDSE
;
A
#
# COMPACT_ATOMS: atom_id res chain seq x y z
N MET A 1 0.06 -4.15 17.33
CA MET A 1 -0.91 -4.98 16.57
C MET A 1 -0.27 -5.39 15.27
N ASN A 2 -0.43 -6.65 14.89
CA ASN A 2 0.17 -7.15 13.65
C ASN A 2 -0.87 -7.14 12.53
N TYR A 3 -0.42 -6.74 11.36
CA TYR A 3 -1.26 -6.72 10.16
C TYR A 3 -0.79 -7.81 9.21
N ASP A 4 -1.73 -8.41 8.50
CA ASP A 4 -1.46 -9.54 7.61
C ASP A 4 -1.54 -9.06 6.16
N ILE A 5 -0.40 -8.65 5.61
CA ILE A 5 -0.31 -8.18 4.23
C ILE A 5 0.56 -9.16 3.46
N GLN A 6 -0.05 -9.88 2.53
CA GLN A 6 0.60 -10.89 1.73
C GLN A 6 0.89 -10.37 0.33
N LEU A 7 1.90 -10.92 -0.32
CA LEU A 7 2.25 -10.61 -1.70
C LEU A 7 2.07 -11.86 -2.54
N LYS A 8 1.50 -11.70 -3.74
CA LYS A 8 1.23 -12.85 -4.59
C LYS A 8 1.26 -12.41 -6.05
N ARG A 9 1.72 -13.29 -6.93
CA ARG A 9 1.63 -13.01 -8.36
C ARG A 9 0.20 -13.22 -8.82
N ILE A 10 -0.25 -12.35 -9.75
CA ILE A 10 -1.61 -12.43 -10.26
C ILE A 10 -1.87 -13.77 -10.99
N TYR A 11 -0.81 -14.43 -11.44
CA TYR A 11 -0.90 -15.70 -12.18
C TYR A 11 -1.06 -16.92 -11.26
N HIS A 12 -0.87 -16.77 -9.97
CA HIS A 12 -1.14 -17.83 -9.00
C HIS A 12 -2.63 -17.89 -8.70
N ASP A 13 -3.12 -19.10 -8.42
CA ASP A 13 -4.54 -19.30 -8.16
C ASP A 13 -5.00 -18.53 -6.92
N ALA A 14 -6.21 -18.01 -6.98
CA ALA A 14 -6.83 -17.40 -5.81
C ALA A 14 -7.08 -18.46 -4.75
N ALA A 15 -6.83 -18.09 -3.49
CA ALA A 15 -7.09 -18.95 -2.34
C ALA A 15 -8.18 -18.33 -1.47
N PRO A 16 -9.02 -19.17 -0.82
CA PRO A 16 -10.11 -18.63 0.01
C PRO A 16 -9.61 -17.74 1.14
N ASP A 17 -8.39 -17.94 1.61
CA ASP A 17 -7.82 -17.18 2.71
C ASP A 17 -7.00 -15.97 2.26
N ASP A 18 -7.05 -15.60 0.98
CA ASP A 18 -6.33 -14.42 0.49
C ASP A 18 -6.89 -13.10 1.05
N GLY A 19 -8.14 -13.11 1.53
CA GLY A 19 -8.75 -11.88 2.00
C GLY A 19 -9.04 -10.92 0.85
N ALA A 20 -8.77 -9.64 1.05
CA ALA A 20 -8.93 -8.65 0.00
C ALA A 20 -7.81 -8.82 -1.03
N ARG A 21 -8.16 -9.07 -2.28
CA ARG A 21 -7.22 -9.28 -3.38
C ARG A 21 -7.17 -8.02 -4.23
N ILE A 22 -6.08 -7.28 -4.13
CA ILE A 22 -5.95 -5.98 -4.81
C ILE A 22 -4.79 -6.06 -5.80
N LEU A 23 -5.10 -5.87 -7.07
CA LEU A 23 -4.07 -5.77 -8.12
C LEU A 23 -3.52 -4.35 -8.13
N VAL A 24 -2.21 -4.22 -7.89
CA VAL A 24 -1.52 -2.93 -7.82
C VAL A 24 -0.53 -2.84 -8.98
N ASP A 25 -1.07 -2.73 -10.18
CA ASP A 25 -0.30 -2.55 -11.40
C ASP A 25 -0.98 -1.48 -12.25
N ARG A 26 -0.19 -0.78 -13.08
CA ARG A 26 -0.73 0.22 -14.00
C ARG A 26 -1.49 -0.40 -15.16
N LEU A 27 -1.04 -1.58 -15.60
CA LEU A 27 -1.59 -2.25 -16.77
C LEU A 27 -2.29 -3.53 -16.37
N TRP A 28 -3.35 -3.88 -17.09
CA TRP A 28 -4.07 -5.13 -16.87
C TRP A 28 -3.18 -6.31 -17.27
N PRO A 29 -3.18 -7.41 -16.49
CA PRO A 29 -2.35 -8.57 -16.83
C PRO A 29 -2.75 -9.18 -18.17
N ARG A 30 -1.74 -9.44 -19.00
CA ARG A 30 -1.97 -10.00 -20.32
C ARG A 30 -2.60 -11.38 -20.22
N GLY A 31 -3.65 -11.63 -21.01
CA GLY A 31 -4.29 -12.95 -21.11
C GLY A 31 -5.17 -13.32 -19.93
N LYS A 32 -5.48 -12.39 -19.03
CA LYS A 32 -6.31 -12.70 -17.87
C LYS A 32 -7.70 -12.09 -18.02
N HIS A 33 -8.72 -12.88 -17.68
CA HIS A 33 -10.09 -12.44 -17.63
C HIS A 33 -10.44 -12.04 -16.20
N ARG A 34 -11.13 -10.92 -16.07
CA ARG A 34 -11.40 -10.30 -14.78
C ARG A 34 -12.13 -11.22 -13.81
N GLU A 35 -13.15 -11.92 -14.30
CA GLU A 35 -13.98 -12.78 -13.46
C GLU A 35 -13.23 -13.99 -12.91
N LEU A 36 -12.10 -14.38 -13.54
CA LEU A 36 -11.32 -15.53 -13.10
C LEU A 36 -10.29 -15.18 -12.06
N LEU A 37 -10.03 -13.89 -11.83
CA LEU A 37 -8.99 -13.44 -10.92
C LEU A 37 -9.47 -13.26 -9.48
N ALA A 38 -10.78 -13.25 -9.28
CA ALA A 38 -11.39 -13.05 -7.95
C ALA A 38 -10.83 -11.79 -7.27
N LEU A 39 -10.72 -10.70 -8.02
CA LEU A 39 -10.20 -9.44 -7.50
C LEU A 39 -11.24 -8.70 -6.68
N THR A 40 -10.79 -8.14 -5.54
CA THR A 40 -11.56 -7.15 -4.81
C THR A 40 -11.50 -5.83 -5.56
N ASP A 41 -10.34 -5.45 -6.08
CA ASP A 41 -10.17 -4.21 -6.83
C ASP A 41 -8.90 -4.27 -7.68
N TRP A 42 -8.90 -3.47 -8.74
CA TRP A 42 -7.69 -3.12 -9.50
C TRP A 42 -7.36 -1.68 -9.13
N TYR A 43 -6.33 -1.50 -8.29
CA TYR A 43 -6.01 -0.21 -7.71
C TYR A 43 -4.70 0.33 -8.27
N ARG A 44 -4.79 1.19 -9.27
CA ARG A 44 -3.62 1.73 -9.98
C ARG A 44 -2.92 2.86 -9.25
N ALA A 45 -3.63 3.56 -8.37
CA ALA A 45 -3.10 4.80 -7.77
C ALA A 45 -1.85 4.58 -6.91
N ALA A 46 -1.67 3.38 -6.35
CA ALA A 46 -0.50 3.06 -5.53
C ALA A 46 0.60 2.37 -6.32
N SER A 47 0.42 2.13 -7.62
CA SER A 47 1.47 1.55 -8.45
C SER A 47 2.49 2.62 -8.84
N PRO A 48 3.72 2.23 -9.21
CA PRO A 48 4.72 3.21 -9.67
C PRO A 48 4.21 4.01 -10.86
N SER A 49 4.67 5.25 -10.99
CA SER A 49 4.28 6.10 -12.11
C SER A 49 4.66 5.42 -13.44
N THR A 50 3.99 5.84 -14.51
CA THR A 50 4.28 5.31 -15.84
C THR A 50 5.73 5.55 -16.23
N VAL A 51 6.28 6.73 -15.90
CA VAL A 51 7.67 7.07 -16.20
C VAL A 51 8.62 6.14 -15.45
N LEU A 52 8.41 5.99 -14.13
CA LEU A 52 9.27 5.16 -13.29
C LEU A 52 9.21 3.69 -13.71
N ARG A 53 8.01 3.19 -13.96
CA ARG A 53 7.81 1.81 -14.42
C ARG A 53 8.56 1.56 -15.73
N ARG A 54 8.46 2.50 -16.66
CA ARG A 54 9.11 2.36 -17.98
C ARG A 54 10.63 2.37 -17.84
N GLN A 55 11.18 3.25 -17.00
CA GLN A 55 12.61 3.31 -16.77
C GLN A 55 13.14 2.00 -16.21
N TYR A 56 12.42 1.42 -15.26
CA TYR A 56 12.84 0.16 -14.64
C TYR A 56 12.69 -1.01 -15.62
N TYR A 57 11.59 -1.03 -16.35
CA TYR A 57 11.31 -2.11 -17.32
C TYR A 57 12.33 -2.11 -18.45
N ASN A 58 12.84 -0.95 -18.85
CA ASN A 58 13.82 -0.83 -19.91
C ASN A 58 15.27 -0.88 -19.40
N ASP A 59 15.47 -1.27 -18.14
CA ASP A 59 16.80 -1.38 -17.52
C ASP A 59 17.57 -0.04 -17.53
N GLU A 60 16.88 1.07 -17.53
CA GLU A 60 17.51 2.40 -17.47
C GLU A 60 17.96 2.76 -16.06
N ILE A 61 17.37 2.11 -15.06
CA ILE A 61 17.69 2.34 -13.65
C ILE A 61 17.84 0.99 -12.95
N SER A 62 18.64 0.98 -11.88
CA SER A 62 18.83 -0.22 -11.07
C SER A 62 17.65 -0.44 -10.12
N ALA A 63 17.59 -1.63 -9.51
CA ALA A 63 16.57 -1.94 -8.53
C ALA A 63 16.64 -0.99 -7.34
N SER A 64 17.84 -0.59 -6.90
CA SER A 64 17.98 0.33 -5.77
C SER A 64 17.51 1.74 -6.11
N VAL A 65 17.77 2.20 -7.32
CA VAL A 65 17.28 3.50 -7.79
C VAL A 65 15.76 3.47 -7.91
N PHE A 66 15.22 2.38 -8.47
CA PHE A 66 13.78 2.19 -8.55
C PHE A 66 13.14 2.28 -7.16
N ALA A 67 13.71 1.55 -6.19
CA ALA A 67 13.19 1.54 -4.82
C ALA A 67 13.15 2.93 -4.22
N THR A 68 14.25 3.68 -4.37
CA THR A 68 14.35 5.04 -3.83
C THR A 68 13.29 5.95 -4.45
N ARG A 69 13.14 5.89 -5.77
CA ARG A 69 12.17 6.73 -6.48
C ARG A 69 10.74 6.37 -6.16
N TYR A 70 10.43 5.07 -6.07
CA TYR A 70 9.07 4.64 -5.73
C TYR A 70 8.70 5.03 -4.30
N ARG A 71 9.62 4.86 -3.35
CA ARG A 71 9.38 5.34 -1.98
C ARG A 71 9.09 6.83 -1.96
N GLY A 72 9.80 7.59 -2.80
CA GLY A 72 9.54 9.02 -2.95
C GLY A 72 8.15 9.31 -3.50
N GLU A 73 7.70 8.55 -4.49
CA GLU A 73 6.36 8.72 -5.04
C GLU A 73 5.29 8.45 -3.99
N LEU A 74 5.47 7.40 -3.18
CA LEU A 74 4.53 7.08 -2.10
C LEU A 74 4.52 8.16 -1.03
N ARG A 75 5.69 8.67 -0.67
CA ARG A 75 5.82 9.72 0.34
C ARG A 75 5.15 11.02 -0.12
N ASP A 76 5.26 11.32 -1.40
CA ASP A 76 4.70 12.57 -1.97
C ASP A 76 3.20 12.49 -2.18
N ASN A 77 2.63 11.27 -2.14
CA ASN A 77 1.20 11.07 -2.36
C ASN A 77 0.64 10.07 -1.35
N PRO A 78 0.67 10.41 -0.05
CA PRO A 78 0.27 9.46 0.99
C PRO A 78 -1.19 9.04 0.92
N GLU A 79 -2.08 9.85 0.34
CA GLU A 79 -3.49 9.49 0.25
C GLU A 79 -3.73 8.29 -0.66
N CYS A 80 -2.76 7.92 -1.51
CA CYS A 80 -2.91 6.71 -2.33
C CYS A 80 -2.89 5.44 -1.49
N LEU A 81 -2.40 5.50 -0.26
CA LEU A 81 -2.37 4.33 0.63
C LEU A 81 -3.69 4.09 1.35
N ILE A 82 -4.55 5.11 1.45
CA ILE A 82 -5.74 5.05 2.32
C ILE A 82 -6.66 3.87 2.04
N PRO A 83 -7.07 3.58 0.79
CA PRO A 83 -7.94 2.43 0.56
C PRO A 83 -7.28 1.10 0.96
N LEU A 84 -5.96 0.99 0.74
CA LEU A 84 -5.24 -0.23 1.11
C LEU A 84 -5.14 -0.37 2.63
N LEU A 85 -4.93 0.74 3.34
CA LEU A 85 -4.90 0.72 4.80
C LEU A 85 -6.23 0.25 5.37
N ARG A 86 -7.35 0.67 4.77
CA ARG A 86 -8.68 0.24 5.20
C ARG A 86 -8.84 -1.27 5.08
N HIS A 87 -8.41 -1.85 3.96
CA HIS A 87 -8.46 -3.30 3.77
C HIS A 87 -7.59 -4.02 4.78
N ALA A 88 -6.38 -3.51 5.03
CA ALA A 88 -5.45 -4.14 5.98
C ALA A 88 -6.01 -4.13 7.40
N ARG A 89 -6.80 -3.14 7.77
CA ARG A 89 -7.42 -3.09 9.10
C ARG A 89 -8.58 -4.05 9.24
N GLN A 90 -9.21 -4.44 8.14
CA GLN A 90 -10.36 -5.33 8.16
C GLN A 90 -9.96 -6.81 8.21
N GLY A 91 -8.74 -7.15 7.80
CA GLY A 91 -8.28 -8.52 7.75
C GLY A 91 -7.10 -8.65 6.81
N ARG A 92 -6.88 -9.86 6.30
CA ARG A 92 -5.78 -10.09 5.37
C ARG A 92 -5.96 -9.28 4.09
N LEU A 93 -4.87 -8.63 3.68
CA LEU A 93 -4.77 -7.93 2.40
C LEU A 93 -3.72 -8.65 1.56
N THR A 94 -4.09 -9.09 0.37
CA THR A 94 -3.15 -9.70 -0.57
C THR A 94 -2.93 -8.74 -1.73
N LEU A 95 -1.71 -8.24 -1.83
CA LEU A 95 -1.29 -7.35 -2.92
C LEU A 95 -0.84 -8.22 -4.09
N LEU A 96 -1.35 -7.93 -5.27
CA LEU A 96 -1.10 -8.72 -6.47
C LEU A 96 -0.38 -7.89 -7.52
N SER A 97 0.48 -8.55 -8.27
CA SER A 97 1.16 -7.95 -9.41
C SER A 97 1.44 -9.00 -10.47
N ALA A 98 1.53 -8.57 -11.72
CA ALA A 98 1.95 -9.41 -12.83
C ALA A 98 3.49 -9.50 -12.93
N ALA A 99 4.22 -8.82 -12.06
CA ALA A 99 5.67 -8.83 -12.07
C ALA A 99 6.20 -10.26 -11.99
N ARG A 100 7.26 -10.54 -12.77
CA ARG A 100 7.84 -11.88 -12.84
C ARG A 100 8.46 -12.28 -11.51
N ASP A 101 9.18 -11.36 -10.88
CA ASP A 101 9.85 -11.58 -9.59
C ASP A 101 9.33 -10.55 -8.59
N LEU A 102 8.52 -11.01 -7.63
CA LEU A 102 7.94 -10.11 -6.65
C LEU A 102 8.98 -9.46 -5.74
N SER A 103 10.11 -10.15 -5.49
CA SER A 103 11.13 -9.63 -4.58
C SER A 103 11.79 -8.36 -5.11
N THR A 104 11.84 -8.18 -6.43
CA THR A 104 12.39 -6.98 -7.06
C THR A 104 11.32 -6.05 -7.59
N SER A 105 10.05 -6.36 -7.35
CA SER A 105 8.92 -5.54 -7.77
C SER A 105 8.64 -4.44 -6.76
N HIS A 106 7.61 -3.65 -7.04
CA HIS A 106 7.18 -2.59 -6.13
C HIS A 106 6.40 -3.11 -4.92
N LEU A 107 5.93 -4.36 -4.94
CA LEU A 107 5.05 -4.87 -3.87
C LEU A 107 5.71 -4.92 -2.49
N PRO A 108 6.97 -5.41 -2.34
CA PRO A 108 7.60 -5.37 -1.02
C PRO A 108 7.75 -3.94 -0.48
N LEU A 109 8.02 -2.99 -1.35
CA LEU A 109 8.16 -1.57 -0.98
C LEU A 109 6.82 -1.00 -0.53
N LEU A 110 5.75 -1.34 -1.25
CA LEU A 110 4.41 -0.90 -0.90
C LEU A 110 3.98 -1.51 0.44
N ARG A 111 4.26 -2.80 0.65
CA ARG A 111 3.95 -3.45 1.93
C ARG A 111 4.66 -2.75 3.08
N GLU A 112 5.94 -2.43 2.93
CA GLU A 112 6.68 -1.70 3.96
C GLU A 112 6.04 -0.35 4.27
N ALA A 113 5.64 0.37 3.23
CA ALA A 113 5.01 1.68 3.40
C ALA A 113 3.67 1.55 4.13
N LEU A 114 2.88 0.52 3.79
CA LEU A 114 1.60 0.29 4.45
C LEU A 114 1.79 -0.06 5.92
N ILE A 115 2.72 -0.96 6.23
CA ILE A 115 2.98 -1.37 7.62
C ILE A 115 3.47 -0.16 8.42
N ALA A 116 4.37 0.63 7.86
CA ALA A 116 4.88 1.82 8.53
C ALA A 116 3.74 2.82 8.81
N ALA A 117 2.84 3.02 7.86
CA ALA A 117 1.71 3.93 8.03
C ALA A 117 0.75 3.42 9.10
N LEU A 118 0.47 2.11 9.12
CA LEU A 118 -0.41 1.52 10.14
C LEU A 118 0.19 1.65 11.53
N GLU A 119 1.48 1.39 11.66
CA GLU A 119 2.16 1.51 12.95
C GLU A 119 2.20 2.94 13.43
N GLU A 120 2.39 3.89 12.53
CA GLU A 120 2.39 5.31 12.88
C GLU A 120 1.00 5.76 13.34
N GLU A 121 -0.05 5.34 12.66
CA GLU A 121 -1.41 5.64 13.07
C GLU A 121 -1.74 5.04 14.44
N ASP A 122 -1.32 3.79 14.66
CA ASP A 122 -1.55 3.12 15.93
C ASP A 122 -0.78 3.79 17.06
N ARG A 123 0.43 4.24 16.80
CA ARG A 123 1.24 4.96 17.80
C ARG A 123 0.59 6.28 18.16
N ALA A 124 0.10 7.03 17.18
CA ALA A 124 -0.56 8.29 17.41
C ALA A 124 -1.83 8.11 18.25
N ASP A 125 -2.59 7.04 17.99
CA ASP A 125 -3.81 6.74 18.74
C ASP A 125 -3.53 6.36 20.18
N HIS A 126 -2.34 5.84 20.48
CA HIS A 126 -1.98 5.42 21.83
C HIS A 126 -1.22 6.50 22.62
N GLU A 127 -0.80 7.56 21.98
CA GLU A 127 -0.16 8.65 22.69
C GLU A 127 -1.20 9.40 23.54
N PRO A 128 -0.89 9.70 24.82
CA PRO A 128 -1.79 10.54 25.60
C PRO A 128 -1.91 11.88 24.91
N SER A 129 -3.10 12.23 24.50
CA SER A 129 -3.33 13.53 23.89
C SER A 129 -3.07 14.59 24.95
N SER A 130 -2.25 15.50 24.60
CA SER A 130 -2.11 16.70 25.39
C SER A 130 -3.45 17.41 25.33
N PRO A 131 -4.12 17.86 26.15
CA PRO A 131 -5.47 18.23 25.98
C PRO A 131 -5.76 19.49 25.32
N PRO A 132 -5.30 18.73 24.87
CA PRO A 132 -5.81 19.37 24.49
C PRO A 132 -6.38 20.03 24.26
N CYS A 133 -6.48 19.74 23.96
CA CYS A 133 -6.99 20.14 23.86
C CYS A 133 -7.49 20.43 23.85
N TYR A 134 -7.58 20.50 23.82
CA TYR A 134 -8.24 20.91 24.11
C TYR A 134 -8.35 21.57 24.25
N ALA A 135 -8.16 21.42 24.04
CA ALA A 135 -8.41 21.95 24.43
C ALA A 135 -8.54 22.45 24.32
N HIS A 136 -8.35 22.58 24.27
CA HIS A 136 -8.62 23.27 24.66
C HIS A 136 -9.12 23.43 24.87
N LEU A 137 -9.13 23.14 24.61
CA LEU A 137 -9.57 23.52 25.46
C LEU A 137 -9.61 23.96 26.00
N VAL A 138 -9.53 24.03 26.03
CA VAL A 138 -9.73 24.61 26.96
C VAL A 138 -9.69 25.27 27.35
N PRO A 139 -9.69 25.40 27.41
CA PRO A 139 -9.83 26.18 28.13
C PRO A 139 -9.89 26.62 28.58
N GLY A 140 -9.70 26.48 28.45
CA GLY A 140 -9.93 26.98 29.10
C GLY A 140 -9.92 27.38 29.30
N PRO A 141 -9.90 27.41 29.42
CA PRO A 141 -10.00 27.93 29.91
C PRO A 141 -9.89 28.19 30.05
N ASP A 142 -9.83 28.23 29.94
CA ASP A 142 -9.73 28.49 30.28
C ASP A 142 -9.63 28.53 30.17
N SER A 143 -9.58 28.20 29.85
CA SER A 143 -9.51 28.35 30.08
C SER A 143 -9.37 28.60 29.91
N GLU A 144 -9.34 28.30 29.51
CA GLU A 144 -9.27 28.62 29.80
C GLU A 144 -9.29 28.87 29.84
#